data_397c86c42ed19e105c42bade8cc3d847
#
_entry.id   397c86c42ed19e105c42bade8cc3d847
#
_cell.length_a   1.000
_cell.length_b   1.000
_cell.length_c   1.000
_cell.angle_alpha   90.00
_cell.angle_beta   90.00
_cell.angle_gamma   90.00
#
_symmetry.space_group_name_H-M   'P 1'
#
loop_
_entity.id
_entity.type
_entity.pdbx_description
1 polymer ?
#
loop_
_entity_poly.entity_id
_entity_poly.type
_entity_poly.pdbx_seq_one_letter_code
_entity_poly.pdbx_strand_id
1 'polypeptide(L)'
;MDETKTYTLDEAHKVFAQSTNGRVWELLQKPNRSPAENDEMLHAAHACAYHWKFAGTAVHQQRGEWLISHVHVMLGHGNEALRHAQRCFELTEANRDLMQDFDIAYAFEGMARAQALLGDHKMAEEFLLLAQQAGNAIAYEGDRSIFLSDFDAGEWYGLR
;
A
#
# COMPACT_ATOMS: atom_id res chain seq x y z
N MET A 1 -9.16 -23.82 -30.35
CA MET A 1 -8.05 -24.39 -29.54
C MET A 1 -7.49 -23.22 -28.73
N ASP A 2 -7.55 -23.36 -27.42
CA ASP A 2 -6.87 -22.39 -26.52
C ASP A 2 -5.36 -22.49 -26.79
N GLU A 3 -4.78 -21.42 -27.32
CA GLU A 3 -3.32 -21.34 -27.42
C GLU A 3 -2.78 -21.35 -25.98
N THR A 4 -1.99 -22.36 -25.66
CA THR A 4 -1.31 -22.44 -24.37
C THR A 4 -0.35 -21.25 -24.26
N LYS A 5 -0.71 -20.25 -23.45
CA LYS A 5 0.12 -19.08 -23.24
C LYS A 5 1.34 -19.49 -22.41
N THR A 6 2.51 -19.28 -22.97
CA THR A 6 3.79 -19.54 -22.29
C THR A 6 4.42 -18.22 -21.88
N TYR A 7 5.17 -18.24 -20.77
CA TYR A 7 5.86 -17.06 -20.22
C TYR A 7 7.32 -17.42 -19.93
N THR A 8 8.22 -16.47 -20.15
CA THR A 8 9.54 -16.51 -19.52
C THR A 8 9.39 -16.33 -18.01
N LEU A 9 10.42 -16.62 -17.23
CA LEU A 9 10.38 -16.44 -15.78
C LEU A 9 10.10 -14.99 -15.38
N ASP A 10 10.74 -14.02 -16.05
CA ASP A 10 10.54 -12.60 -15.78
C ASP A 10 9.11 -12.15 -16.12
N GLU A 11 8.57 -12.59 -17.25
CA GLU A 11 7.17 -12.33 -17.60
C GLU A 11 6.20 -12.95 -16.59
N ALA A 12 6.50 -14.16 -16.13
CA ALA A 12 5.69 -14.83 -15.11
C ALA A 12 5.67 -14.03 -13.79
N HIS A 13 6.82 -13.54 -13.33
CA HIS A 13 6.89 -12.67 -12.15
C HIS A 13 6.01 -11.42 -12.30
N LYS A 14 6.06 -10.77 -13.45
CA LYS A 14 5.24 -9.58 -13.74
C LYS A 14 3.75 -9.91 -13.72
N VAL A 15 3.35 -11.01 -14.38
CA VAL A 15 1.95 -11.46 -14.44
C VAL A 15 1.42 -11.78 -13.04
N PHE A 16 2.20 -12.50 -12.23
CA PHE A 16 1.80 -12.84 -10.86
C PHE A 16 1.74 -11.61 -9.95
N ALA A 17 2.66 -10.67 -10.07
CA ALA A 17 2.61 -9.43 -9.31
C ALA A 17 1.34 -8.62 -9.62
N GLN A 18 1.00 -8.48 -10.89
CA GLN A 18 -0.20 -7.75 -11.33
C GLN A 18 -1.50 -8.47 -10.91
N SER A 19 -1.55 -9.79 -11.09
CA SER A 19 -2.71 -10.61 -10.73
C SER A 19 -2.98 -10.58 -9.22
N THR A 20 -1.94 -10.76 -8.41
CA THR A 20 -2.08 -10.74 -6.94
C THR A 20 -2.41 -9.34 -6.43
N ASN A 21 -1.85 -8.27 -7.03
CA ASN A 21 -2.26 -6.91 -6.73
C ASN A 21 -3.76 -6.69 -6.99
N GLY A 22 -4.24 -7.09 -8.16
CA GLY A 22 -5.67 -7.00 -8.50
C GLY A 22 -6.55 -7.75 -7.48
N ARG A 23 -6.14 -8.95 -7.08
CA ARG A 23 -6.86 -9.74 -6.07
C ARG A 23 -6.92 -9.06 -4.71
N VAL A 24 -5.84 -8.41 -4.27
CA VAL A 24 -5.85 -7.64 -3.02
C VAL A 24 -6.89 -6.53 -3.07
N TRP A 25 -6.93 -5.76 -4.16
CA TRP A 25 -7.90 -4.67 -4.30
C TRP A 25 -9.35 -5.16 -4.36
N GLU A 26 -9.63 -6.28 -5.03
CA GLU A 26 -10.97 -6.91 -5.01
C GLU A 26 -11.40 -7.24 -3.58
N LEU A 27 -10.50 -7.83 -2.79
CA LEU A 27 -10.78 -8.19 -1.40
C LEU A 27 -10.89 -6.97 -0.49
N LEU A 28 -10.07 -5.93 -0.69
CA LEU A 28 -10.16 -4.68 0.06
C LEU A 28 -11.53 -3.98 -0.12
N GLN A 29 -12.08 -4.05 -1.32
CA GLN A 29 -13.39 -3.45 -1.63
C GLN A 29 -14.57 -4.27 -1.09
N LYS A 30 -14.35 -5.51 -0.68
CA LYS A 30 -15.41 -6.38 -0.17
C LYS A 30 -15.77 -5.97 1.28
N PRO A 31 -17.03 -5.59 1.57
CA PRO A 31 -17.41 -5.08 2.89
C PRO A 31 -17.36 -6.15 4.01
N ASN A 32 -17.63 -7.41 3.67
CA ASN A 32 -17.70 -8.54 4.62
C ASN A 32 -16.84 -9.68 4.13
N ARG A 33 -15.55 -9.67 4.51
CA ARG A 33 -14.63 -10.76 4.21
C ARG A 33 -14.75 -11.87 5.26
N SER A 34 -14.71 -13.13 4.80
CA SER A 34 -14.52 -14.28 5.68
C SER A 34 -13.06 -14.32 6.23
N PRO A 35 -12.79 -15.08 7.30
CA PRO A 35 -11.42 -15.31 7.75
C PRO A 35 -10.49 -15.85 6.64
N ALA A 36 -10.96 -16.77 5.83
CA ALA A 36 -10.19 -17.30 4.69
C ALA A 36 -9.87 -16.24 3.64
N GLU A 37 -10.79 -15.30 3.37
CA GLU A 37 -10.55 -14.17 2.46
C GLU A 37 -9.58 -13.15 3.05
N ASN A 38 -9.57 -12.95 4.36
CA ASN A 38 -8.56 -12.12 5.02
C ASN A 38 -7.17 -12.73 4.90
N ASP A 39 -7.04 -14.05 5.08
CA ASP A 39 -5.77 -14.78 4.91
C ASP A 39 -5.31 -14.72 3.44
N GLU A 40 -6.21 -14.94 2.49
CA GLU A 40 -5.93 -14.83 1.06
C GLU A 40 -5.43 -13.43 0.70
N MET A 41 -6.09 -12.39 1.20
CA MET A 41 -5.71 -11.00 0.96
C MET A 41 -4.28 -10.70 1.43
N LEU A 42 -3.93 -11.16 2.62
CA LEU A 42 -2.59 -11.01 3.18
C LEU A 42 -1.54 -11.77 2.37
N HIS A 43 -1.81 -13.03 2.03
CA HIS A 43 -0.92 -13.83 1.19
C HIS A 43 -0.73 -13.21 -0.20
N ALA A 44 -1.79 -12.70 -0.80
CA ALA A 44 -1.73 -12.04 -2.11
C ALA A 44 -0.91 -10.75 -2.07
N ALA A 45 -1.01 -9.95 -0.99
CA ALA A 45 -0.20 -8.74 -0.81
C ALA A 45 1.30 -9.05 -0.72
N HIS A 46 1.67 -10.08 0.06
CA HIS A 46 3.05 -10.54 0.15
C HIS A 46 3.55 -11.15 -1.17
N ALA A 47 2.74 -11.93 -1.85
CA ALA A 47 3.09 -12.50 -3.17
C ALA A 47 3.32 -11.38 -4.20
N CYS A 48 2.47 -10.36 -4.22
CA CYS A 48 2.63 -9.18 -5.07
C CYS A 48 4.01 -8.52 -4.85
N ALA A 49 4.34 -8.19 -3.61
CA ALA A 49 5.61 -7.57 -3.26
C ALA A 49 6.81 -8.48 -3.63
N TYR A 50 6.70 -9.79 -3.37
CA TYR A 50 7.74 -10.76 -3.72
C TYR A 50 8.00 -10.81 -5.22
N HIS A 51 6.97 -10.89 -6.04
CA HIS A 51 7.12 -10.94 -7.49
C HIS A 51 7.64 -9.62 -8.07
N TRP A 52 7.24 -8.47 -7.54
CA TRP A 52 7.80 -7.18 -7.94
C TRP A 52 9.28 -7.01 -7.60
N LYS A 53 9.80 -7.75 -6.64
CA LYS A 53 11.23 -7.76 -6.34
C LYS A 53 12.07 -8.21 -7.55
N PHE A 54 11.53 -9.08 -8.40
CA PHE A 54 12.21 -9.60 -9.59
C PHE A 54 11.84 -8.85 -10.87
N ALA A 55 10.59 -8.43 -11.00
CA ALA A 55 10.06 -7.82 -12.24
C ALA A 55 9.91 -6.31 -12.18
N GLY A 56 10.12 -5.69 -11.01
CA GLY A 56 9.88 -4.27 -10.79
C GLY A 56 11.14 -3.47 -10.45
N THR A 57 10.91 -2.26 -9.99
CA THR A 57 11.92 -1.28 -9.58
C THR A 57 11.73 -0.93 -8.09
N ALA A 58 12.54 -0.01 -7.57
CA ALA A 58 12.36 0.54 -6.22
C ALA A 58 10.95 1.12 -5.98
N VAL A 59 10.33 1.69 -7.01
CA VAL A 59 8.96 2.21 -6.95
C VAL A 59 7.95 1.08 -6.69
N HIS A 60 8.08 -0.06 -7.39
CA HIS A 60 7.21 -1.22 -7.14
C HIS A 60 7.42 -1.82 -5.76
N GLN A 61 8.66 -1.85 -5.26
CA GLN A 61 8.96 -2.32 -3.92
C GLN A 61 8.33 -1.41 -2.86
N GLN A 62 8.45 -0.09 -3.02
CA GLN A 62 7.83 0.90 -2.15
C GLN A 62 6.29 0.72 -2.09
N ARG A 63 5.64 0.63 -3.25
CA ARG A 63 4.19 0.41 -3.35
C ARG A 63 3.76 -0.93 -2.77
N GLY A 64 4.58 -1.97 -2.92
CA GLY A 64 4.35 -3.28 -2.32
C GLY A 64 4.36 -3.23 -0.80
N GLU A 65 5.31 -2.54 -0.20
CA GLU A 65 5.39 -2.35 1.26
C GLU A 65 4.20 -1.53 1.78
N TRP A 66 3.78 -0.48 1.07
CA TRP A 66 2.57 0.26 1.40
C TRP A 66 1.33 -0.65 1.38
N LEU A 67 1.17 -1.46 0.33
CA LEU A 67 0.01 -2.36 0.19
C LEU A 67 -0.06 -3.37 1.34
N ILE A 68 1.08 -3.99 1.72
CA ILE A 68 1.14 -4.91 2.85
C ILE A 68 0.77 -4.19 4.16
N SER A 69 1.32 -2.99 4.39
CA SER A 69 0.96 -2.16 5.54
C SER A 69 -0.53 -1.88 5.60
N HIS A 70 -1.11 -1.47 4.47
CA HIS A 70 -2.54 -1.16 4.37
C HIS A 70 -3.42 -2.38 4.68
N VAL A 71 -3.06 -3.55 4.14
CA VAL A 71 -3.77 -4.80 4.45
C VAL A 71 -3.68 -5.11 5.96
N HIS A 72 -2.52 -4.96 6.58
CA HIS A 72 -2.38 -5.16 8.02
C HIS A 72 -3.20 -4.17 8.84
N VAL A 73 -3.28 -2.90 8.42
CA VAL A 73 -4.18 -1.91 9.04
C VAL A 73 -5.63 -2.40 8.99
N MET A 74 -6.10 -2.84 7.82
CA MET A 74 -7.47 -3.35 7.63
C MET A 74 -7.77 -4.59 8.47
N LEU A 75 -6.73 -5.38 8.82
CA LEU A 75 -6.84 -6.57 9.65
C LEU A 75 -6.60 -6.30 11.16
N GLY A 76 -6.27 -5.07 11.53
CA GLY A 76 -6.00 -4.70 12.92
C GLY A 76 -4.62 -5.14 13.46
N HIS A 77 -3.69 -5.46 12.57
CA HIS A 77 -2.34 -5.91 12.90
C HIS A 77 -1.37 -4.72 12.99
N GLY A 78 -1.43 -3.96 14.07
CA GLY A 78 -0.75 -2.66 14.19
C GLY A 78 0.77 -2.73 14.09
N ASN A 79 1.42 -3.71 14.73
CA ASN A 79 2.88 -3.83 14.71
C ASN A 79 3.40 -4.18 13.32
N GLU A 80 2.74 -5.11 12.63
CA GLU A 80 3.08 -5.50 11.26
C GLU A 80 2.82 -4.35 10.29
N ALA A 81 1.68 -3.66 10.46
CA ALA A 81 1.37 -2.47 9.68
C ALA A 81 2.47 -1.41 9.80
N LEU A 82 2.91 -1.09 11.02
CA LEU A 82 3.97 -0.12 11.25
C LEU A 82 5.30 -0.57 10.63
N ARG A 83 5.66 -1.84 10.78
CA ARG A 83 6.90 -2.37 10.19
C ARG A 83 6.95 -2.17 8.67
N HIS A 84 5.86 -2.48 7.98
CA HIS A 84 5.78 -2.31 6.53
C HIS A 84 5.62 -0.84 6.11
N ALA A 85 4.92 -0.02 6.88
CA ALA A 85 4.88 1.43 6.67
C ALA A 85 6.27 2.07 6.78
N GLN A 86 7.06 1.69 7.77
CA GLN A 86 8.45 2.14 7.93
C GLN A 86 9.33 1.74 6.75
N ARG A 87 9.22 0.49 6.28
CA ARG A 87 9.92 0.03 5.07
C ARG A 87 9.53 0.84 3.83
N CYS A 88 8.23 1.09 3.65
CA CYS A 88 7.74 1.95 2.58
C CYS A 88 8.34 3.36 2.65
N PHE A 89 8.33 3.96 3.84
CA PHE A 89 8.90 5.27 4.09
C PHE A 89 10.41 5.32 3.81
N GLU A 90 11.18 4.35 4.29
CA GLU A 90 12.62 4.25 4.03
C GLU A 90 12.92 4.12 2.54
N LEU A 91 12.18 3.30 1.80
CA LEU A 91 12.31 3.16 0.35
C LEU A 91 11.96 4.47 -0.38
N THR A 92 10.96 5.20 0.10
CA THR A 92 10.57 6.50 -0.42
C THR A 92 11.72 7.51 -0.25
N GLU A 93 12.28 7.62 0.94
CA GLU A 93 13.37 8.57 1.22
C GLU A 93 14.66 8.21 0.45
N ALA A 94 14.99 6.92 0.36
CA ALA A 94 16.18 6.46 -0.36
C ALA A 94 16.09 6.63 -1.89
N ASN A 95 14.88 6.74 -2.45
CA ASN A 95 14.65 6.77 -3.90
C ASN A 95 13.69 7.91 -4.28
N ARG A 96 13.75 9.03 -3.57
CA ARG A 96 12.79 10.12 -3.70
C ARG A 96 12.67 10.69 -5.12
N ASP A 97 13.77 10.72 -5.84
CA ASP A 97 13.87 11.15 -7.24
C ASP A 97 13.17 10.22 -8.24
N LEU A 98 12.91 8.97 -7.85
CA LEU A 98 12.18 7.99 -8.67
C LEU A 98 10.68 7.95 -8.33
N MET A 99 10.28 8.50 -7.18
CA MET A 99 8.90 8.46 -6.70
C MET A 99 8.03 9.50 -7.41
N GLN A 100 6.79 9.11 -7.67
CA GLN A 100 5.75 10.09 -7.99
C GLN A 100 5.35 10.85 -6.72
N ASP A 101 4.77 12.03 -6.87
CA ASP A 101 4.32 12.83 -5.73
C ASP A 101 3.27 12.12 -4.88
N PHE A 102 2.39 11.33 -5.49
CA PHE A 102 1.42 10.51 -4.74
C PHE A 102 2.09 9.37 -3.95
N ASP A 103 3.20 8.79 -4.41
CA ASP A 103 3.95 7.76 -3.67
C ASP A 103 4.44 8.33 -2.32
N ILE A 104 4.90 9.58 -2.34
CA ILE A 104 5.35 10.30 -1.13
C ILE A 104 4.18 10.53 -0.17
N ALA A 105 3.04 10.98 -0.70
CA ALA A 105 1.84 11.22 0.10
C ALA A 105 1.32 9.93 0.76
N TYR A 106 1.27 8.81 0.02
CA TYR A 106 0.88 7.51 0.56
C TYR A 106 1.88 6.94 1.57
N ALA A 107 3.19 7.22 1.42
CA ALA A 107 4.17 6.81 2.42
C ALA A 107 3.91 7.47 3.79
N PHE A 108 3.58 8.75 3.81
CA PHE A 108 3.18 9.46 5.03
C PHE A 108 1.84 8.95 5.57
N GLU A 109 0.87 8.71 4.69
CA GLU A 109 -0.46 8.19 5.06
C GLU A 109 -0.34 6.82 5.73
N GLY A 110 0.46 5.90 5.17
CA GLY A 110 0.70 4.58 5.75
C GLY A 110 1.29 4.64 7.15
N MET A 111 2.28 5.54 7.38
CA MET A 111 2.83 5.78 8.71
C MET A 111 1.77 6.32 9.68
N ALA A 112 0.97 7.29 9.26
CA ALA A 112 -0.07 7.88 10.10
C ALA A 112 -1.12 6.84 10.53
N ARG A 113 -1.60 6.01 9.60
CA ARG A 113 -2.61 4.97 9.92
C ARG A 113 -2.07 3.89 10.83
N ALA A 114 -0.85 3.42 10.59
CA ALA A 114 -0.24 2.39 11.44
C ALA A 114 -0.01 2.90 12.87
N GLN A 115 0.46 4.14 13.03
CA GLN A 115 0.62 4.76 14.34
C GLN A 115 -0.72 5.02 15.03
N ALA A 116 -1.74 5.48 14.29
CA ALA A 116 -3.09 5.66 14.83
C ALA A 116 -3.68 4.33 15.35
N LEU A 117 -3.54 3.25 14.58
CA LEU A 117 -3.98 1.90 14.99
C LEU A 117 -3.29 1.43 16.27
N LEU A 118 -2.01 1.77 16.47
CA LEU A 118 -1.25 1.45 17.67
C LEU A 118 -1.54 2.38 18.85
N GLY A 119 -2.30 3.47 18.63
CA GLY A 119 -2.63 4.46 19.67
C GLY A 119 -1.51 5.47 19.94
N ASP A 120 -0.46 5.52 19.12
CA ASP A 120 0.54 6.60 19.18
C ASP A 120 0.00 7.84 18.44
N HIS A 121 -0.94 8.51 19.08
CA HIS A 121 -1.62 9.68 18.51
C HIS A 121 -0.65 10.81 18.16
N LYS A 122 0.41 11.00 18.93
CA LYS A 122 1.38 12.05 18.65
C LYS A 122 2.09 11.82 17.31
N MET A 123 2.66 10.64 17.13
CA MET A 123 3.33 10.29 15.87
C MET A 123 2.33 10.23 14.71
N ALA A 124 1.13 9.73 14.96
CA ALA A 124 0.07 9.67 13.96
C ALA A 124 -0.32 11.07 13.46
N GLU A 125 -0.47 12.05 14.34
CA GLU A 125 -0.79 13.46 13.99
C GLU A 125 0.32 14.10 13.15
N GLU A 126 1.58 13.88 13.52
CA GLU A 126 2.73 14.39 12.76
C GLU A 126 2.73 13.87 11.31
N PHE A 127 2.58 12.56 11.13
CA PHE A 127 2.50 11.95 9.80
C PHE A 127 1.20 12.28 9.05
N LEU A 128 0.08 12.44 9.75
CA LEU A 128 -1.19 12.86 9.16
C LEU A 128 -1.06 14.23 8.50
N LEU A 129 -0.42 15.17 9.18
CA LEU A 129 -0.17 16.52 8.66
C LEU A 129 0.72 16.47 7.42
N LEU A 130 1.79 15.68 7.45
CA LEU A 130 2.68 15.50 6.30
C LEU A 130 1.95 14.86 5.11
N ALA A 131 1.11 13.85 5.35
CA ALA A 131 0.30 13.20 4.33
C ALA A 131 -0.69 14.18 3.70
N GLN A 132 -1.35 15.00 4.50
CA GLN A 132 -2.29 16.01 4.02
C GLN A 132 -1.59 17.09 3.17
N GLN A 133 -0.45 17.58 3.62
CA GLN A 133 0.35 18.56 2.87
C GLN A 133 0.83 17.97 1.53
N ALA A 134 1.41 16.76 1.56
CA ALA A 134 1.88 16.07 0.36
C ALA A 134 0.72 15.76 -0.59
N GLY A 135 -0.42 15.30 -0.07
CA GLY A 135 -1.61 15.00 -0.86
C GLY A 135 -2.17 16.22 -1.57
N ASN A 136 -2.26 17.35 -0.89
CA ASN A 136 -2.70 18.63 -1.50
C ASN A 136 -1.71 19.15 -2.55
N ALA A 137 -0.44 18.78 -2.46
CA ALA A 137 0.60 19.18 -3.39
C ALA A 137 0.73 18.29 -4.62
N ILE A 138 -0.03 17.20 -4.72
CA ILE A 138 -0.03 16.31 -5.90
C ILE A 138 -0.44 17.13 -7.13
N ALA A 139 0.44 17.17 -8.13
CA ALA A 139 0.29 18.06 -9.28
C ALA A 139 -0.84 17.60 -10.22
N TYR A 140 -0.91 16.29 -10.53
CA TYR A 140 -1.95 15.75 -11.39
C TYR A 140 -3.27 15.61 -10.63
N GLU A 141 -4.31 16.30 -11.13
CA GLU A 141 -5.61 16.38 -10.46
C GLU A 141 -6.27 15.00 -10.25
N GLY A 142 -6.11 14.08 -11.21
CA GLY A 142 -6.64 12.72 -11.09
C GLY A 142 -6.04 11.97 -9.92
N ASP A 143 -4.72 11.98 -9.77
CA ASP A 143 -4.00 11.31 -8.69
C ASP A 143 -4.31 11.98 -7.34
N ARG A 144 -4.39 13.33 -7.34
CA ARG A 144 -4.74 14.08 -6.14
C ARG A 144 -6.15 13.72 -5.65
N SER A 145 -7.12 13.63 -6.54
CA SER A 145 -8.50 13.28 -6.21
C SER A 145 -8.59 11.86 -5.63
N ILE A 146 -7.86 10.90 -6.21
CA ILE A 146 -7.80 9.52 -5.72
C ILE A 146 -7.18 9.50 -4.32
N PHE A 147 -6.01 10.13 -4.14
CA PHE A 147 -5.35 10.18 -2.84
C PHE A 147 -6.24 10.80 -1.75
N LEU A 148 -6.84 11.96 -2.03
CA LEU A 148 -7.69 12.64 -1.05
C LEU A 148 -8.95 11.83 -0.71
N SER A 149 -9.52 11.12 -1.67
CA SER A 149 -10.62 10.19 -1.42
C SER A 149 -10.21 9.04 -0.50
N ASP A 150 -9.05 8.43 -0.74
CA ASP A 150 -8.53 7.35 0.10
C ASP A 150 -8.13 7.87 1.49
N PHE A 151 -7.53 9.05 1.54
CA PHE A 151 -7.14 9.72 2.80
C PHE A 151 -8.34 10.04 3.69
N ASP A 152 -9.47 10.45 3.09
CA ASP A 152 -10.71 10.73 3.82
C ASP A 152 -11.51 9.47 4.17
N ALA A 153 -11.27 8.36 3.46
CA ALA A 153 -11.94 7.09 3.71
C ALA A 153 -11.33 6.31 4.89
N GLY A 154 -12.12 5.36 5.41
CA GLY A 154 -11.66 4.41 6.41
C GLY A 154 -11.54 5.00 7.81
N GLU A 155 -11.04 4.17 8.71
CA GLU A 155 -10.88 4.54 10.11
C GLU A 155 -9.53 5.20 10.40
N TRP A 156 -9.57 6.19 11.29
CA TRP A 156 -8.39 6.86 11.83
C TRP A 156 -8.19 6.62 13.32
N TYR A 157 -8.91 5.63 13.89
CA TYR A 157 -8.75 5.13 15.26
C TYR A 157 -8.76 6.23 16.33
N GLY A 158 -9.72 7.16 16.19
CA GLY A 158 -9.89 8.28 17.10
C GLY A 158 -8.96 9.48 16.88
N LEU A 159 -8.17 9.46 15.82
CA LEU A 159 -7.28 10.57 15.48
C LEU A 159 -8.06 11.75 14.88
N ARG A 160 -9.19 11.46 14.19
CA ARG A 160 -10.12 12.45 13.62
C ARG A 160 -11.51 11.85 13.38
#